data_2886b49ad5095dd71778fa4870251737
#
_entry.id   2886b49ad5095dd71778fa4870251737
#
_cell.length_a   1.000
_cell.length_b   1.000
_cell.length_c   1.000
_cell.angle_alpha   90.00
_cell.angle_beta   90.00
_cell.angle_gamma   90.00
#
_symmetry.space_group_name_H-M   'P 1'
#
loop_
_entity.id
_entity.type
_entity.pdbx_description
1 polymer ?
#
loop_
_entity_poly.entity_id
_entity_poly.type
_entity_poly.pdbx_seq_one_letter_code
_entity_poly.pdbx_strand_id
1 'polypeptide(L)'
;GKLEANGVYNLDTRAYTITGVAKDLDSSEALKTPEFVVPVSANLNFKSEGKPRDMEAWGNFWSGEGHYMLIPIKNITGNFHNKGRHLSFGDVTVNTNITTISTDALRIDNGQLTMGPLNITSHGGSNFILYDESFDEIDDNMDRIKAGMKQAGENSKRASESAKGIDSIKVPDDVKESVGDIKRKMDGVKDAFKGIKIK
;
A
#
# COMPACT_ATOMS: atom_id res chain seq x y z
N GLY A 1 -8.76 -5.16 19.11
CA GLY A 1 -7.32 -5.04 19.29
C GLY A 1 -6.90 -4.89 20.75
N LYS A 2 -5.63 -5.09 21.02
CA LYS A 2 -5.03 -4.99 22.36
C LYS A 2 -3.76 -4.14 22.28
N LEU A 3 -3.56 -3.24 23.26
CA LEU A 3 -2.34 -2.45 23.41
C LEU A 3 -1.75 -2.70 24.79
N GLU A 4 -0.48 -3.06 24.83
CA GLU A 4 0.32 -3.19 26.05
C GLU A 4 1.51 -2.25 25.94
N ALA A 5 1.78 -1.46 26.98
CA ALA A 5 2.87 -0.51 26.98
C ALA A 5 3.52 -0.42 28.36
N ASN A 6 4.84 -0.20 28.39
CA ASN A 6 5.63 0.07 29.55
C ASN A 6 6.53 1.27 29.27
N GLY A 7 6.82 2.07 30.31
CA GLY A 7 7.67 3.22 30.10
C GLY A 7 8.10 3.91 31.39
N VAL A 8 8.96 4.90 31.20
CA VAL A 8 9.45 5.77 32.27
C VAL A 8 9.09 7.20 31.89
N TYR A 9 8.55 7.94 32.84
CA TYR A 9 8.22 9.36 32.72
C TYR A 9 8.92 10.16 33.83
N ASN A 10 9.62 11.19 33.42
CA ASN A 10 10.26 12.14 34.35
C ASN A 10 9.30 13.30 34.61
N LEU A 11 8.88 13.47 35.88
CA LEU A 11 7.91 14.50 36.26
C LEU A 11 8.47 15.92 36.15
N ASP A 12 9.76 16.12 36.34
CA ASP A 12 10.40 17.42 36.35
C ASP A 12 10.64 17.91 34.91
N THR A 13 11.24 17.08 34.08
CA THR A 13 11.58 17.41 32.69
C THR A 13 10.46 17.12 31.70
N ARG A 14 9.46 16.33 32.07
CA ARG A 14 8.41 15.77 31.20
C ARG A 14 8.94 14.86 30.12
N ALA A 15 10.19 14.44 30.22
CA ALA A 15 10.78 13.46 29.30
C ALA A 15 10.19 12.07 29.56
N TYR A 16 10.04 11.30 28.49
CA TYR A 16 9.58 9.93 28.61
C TYR A 16 10.18 8.99 27.54
N THR A 17 10.23 7.74 27.89
CA THR A 17 10.49 6.65 26.95
C THR A 17 9.45 5.56 27.21
N ILE A 18 8.73 5.15 26.18
CA ILE A 18 7.67 4.16 26.25
C ILE A 18 7.94 3.12 25.18
N THR A 19 7.81 1.86 25.52
CA THR A 19 7.78 0.74 24.56
C THR A 19 6.45 0.03 24.68
N GLY A 20 5.94 -0.46 23.56
CA GLY A 20 4.64 -1.12 23.55
C GLY A 20 4.49 -2.12 22.41
N VAL A 21 3.46 -2.92 22.53
CA VAL A 21 3.02 -3.85 21.49
C VAL A 21 1.52 -3.66 21.29
N ALA A 22 1.17 -3.35 20.06
CA ALA A 22 -0.21 -3.37 19.61
C ALA A 22 -0.50 -4.69 18.88
N LYS A 23 -1.64 -5.31 19.13
CA LYS A 23 -2.05 -6.57 18.51
C LYS A 23 -3.44 -6.46 17.93
N ASP A 24 -3.58 -6.88 16.69
CA ASP A 24 -4.84 -7.05 15.98
C ASP A 24 -5.74 -5.79 16.05
N LEU A 25 -5.13 -4.61 15.87
CA LEU A 25 -5.87 -3.36 15.73
C LEU A 25 -6.63 -3.37 14.42
N ASP A 26 -7.87 -2.97 14.44
CA ASP A 26 -8.67 -2.79 13.22
C ASP A 26 -8.15 -1.58 12.44
N SER A 27 -7.61 -1.83 11.24
CA SER A 27 -7.06 -0.77 10.40
C SER A 27 -8.14 0.18 9.89
N SER A 28 -9.36 -0.30 9.67
CA SER A 28 -10.47 0.52 9.18
C SER A 28 -10.86 1.61 10.17
N GLU A 29 -10.87 1.28 11.46
CA GLU A 29 -11.12 2.23 12.53
C GLU A 29 -9.93 3.18 12.73
N ALA A 30 -8.69 2.64 12.73
CA ALA A 30 -7.48 3.41 12.98
C ALA A 30 -7.19 4.44 11.88
N LEU A 31 -7.39 4.07 10.62
CA LEU A 31 -7.14 4.91 9.45
C LEU A 31 -8.39 5.67 8.98
N LYS A 32 -9.56 5.39 9.55
CA LYS A 32 -10.86 5.92 9.10
C LYS A 32 -11.13 5.63 7.61
N THR A 33 -10.70 4.46 7.16
CA THR A 33 -10.82 4.00 5.78
C THR A 33 -11.55 2.65 5.79
N PRO A 34 -12.89 2.65 5.67
CA PRO A 34 -13.70 1.44 5.82
C PRO A 34 -13.40 0.36 4.78
N GLU A 35 -12.82 0.75 3.64
CA GLU A 35 -12.44 -0.17 2.57
C GLU A 35 -11.15 -0.95 2.86
N PHE A 36 -10.36 -0.53 3.85
CA PHE A 36 -9.09 -1.15 4.22
C PHE A 36 -9.26 -1.90 5.55
N VAL A 37 -9.51 -3.18 5.47
CA VAL A 37 -9.82 -4.04 6.62
C VAL A 37 -8.75 -5.12 6.76
N VAL A 38 -7.76 -4.86 7.62
CA VAL A 38 -6.73 -5.83 8.00
C VAL A 38 -6.44 -5.70 9.51
N PRO A 39 -6.22 -6.81 10.24
CA PRO A 39 -5.77 -6.76 11.62
C PRO A 39 -4.29 -6.38 11.64
N VAL A 40 -3.96 -5.20 12.17
CA VAL A 40 -2.59 -4.69 12.24
C VAL A 40 -2.02 -4.86 13.64
N SER A 41 -0.80 -5.38 13.69
CA SER A 41 0.01 -5.48 14.89
C SER A 41 1.29 -4.67 14.73
N ALA A 42 1.83 -4.14 15.82
CA ALA A 42 3.04 -3.33 15.77
C ALA A 42 3.83 -3.41 17.07
N ASN A 43 5.16 -3.33 16.97
CA ASN A 43 6.03 -2.94 18.07
C ASN A 43 6.23 -1.43 18.01
N LEU A 44 6.04 -0.77 19.13
CA LEU A 44 6.00 0.68 19.23
C LEU A 44 7.07 1.16 20.20
N ASN A 45 7.80 2.19 19.81
CA ASN A 45 8.72 2.92 20.69
C ASN A 45 8.38 4.39 20.60
N PHE A 46 8.35 5.04 21.73
CA PHE A 46 8.10 6.47 21.84
C PHE A 46 9.15 7.10 22.74
N LYS A 47 9.66 8.26 22.34
CA LYS A 47 10.59 9.05 23.12
C LYS A 47 10.23 10.53 23.02
N SER A 48 10.39 11.27 24.11
CA SER A 48 10.31 12.71 24.12
C SER A 48 11.27 13.27 25.18
N GLU A 49 11.89 14.40 24.89
CA GLU A 49 12.73 15.15 25.84
C GLU A 49 11.94 16.17 26.66
N GLY A 50 10.60 16.09 26.60
CA GLY A 50 9.69 16.93 27.40
C GLY A 50 9.07 18.10 26.64
N LYS A 51 9.43 18.32 25.38
CA LYS A 51 8.78 19.31 24.53
C LYS A 51 7.78 18.63 23.58
N PRO A 52 6.58 19.20 23.37
CA PRO A 52 5.55 18.57 22.52
C PRO A 52 6.00 18.28 21.07
N ARG A 53 6.98 19.03 20.56
CA ARG A 53 7.50 18.86 19.19
C ARG A 53 8.66 17.87 19.09
N ASP A 54 9.19 17.40 20.22
CA ASP A 54 10.34 16.49 20.27
C ASP A 54 9.89 15.02 20.37
N MET A 55 8.60 14.75 20.24
CA MET A 55 8.10 13.40 20.24
C MET A 55 8.59 12.68 18.99
N GLU A 56 9.22 11.55 19.22
CA GLU A 56 9.69 10.61 18.22
C GLU A 56 9.03 9.27 18.46
N ALA A 57 8.49 8.65 17.43
CA ALA A 57 7.87 7.33 17.49
C ALA A 57 8.43 6.46 16.35
N TRP A 58 8.79 5.24 16.64
CA TRP A 58 9.30 4.32 15.63
C TRP A 58 8.95 2.87 16.00
N GLY A 59 9.01 2.01 15.02
CA GLY A 59 8.75 0.60 15.21
C GLY A 59 8.61 -0.15 13.91
N ASN A 60 8.15 -1.37 14.04
CA ASN A 60 7.76 -2.20 12.91
C ASN A 60 6.30 -2.64 13.06
N PHE A 61 5.66 -2.89 11.94
CA PHE A 61 4.29 -3.35 11.90
C PHE A 61 4.14 -4.56 10.97
N TRP A 62 3.13 -5.34 11.24
CA TRP A 62 2.70 -6.45 10.39
C TRP A 62 1.19 -6.61 10.49
N SER A 63 0.61 -7.23 9.48
CA SER A 63 -0.82 -7.54 9.48
C SER A 63 -1.08 -9.04 9.31
N GLY A 64 -2.26 -9.47 9.71
CA GLY A 64 -2.86 -10.72 9.27
C GLY A 64 -3.54 -10.58 7.91
N GLU A 65 -4.31 -11.60 7.56
CA GLU A 65 -5.12 -11.59 6.35
C GLU A 65 -6.28 -10.59 6.44
N GLY A 66 -6.62 -9.99 5.31
CA GLY A 66 -7.70 -9.04 5.20
C GLY A 66 -7.97 -8.64 3.76
N HIS A 67 -8.45 -7.44 3.54
CA HIS A 67 -8.71 -6.95 2.19
C HIS A 67 -8.64 -5.42 2.09
N TYR A 68 -8.34 -4.94 0.90
CA TYR A 68 -8.58 -3.57 0.48
C TYR A 68 -9.62 -3.59 -0.63
N MET A 69 -10.81 -3.02 -0.37
CA MET A 69 -11.97 -3.19 -1.26
C MET A 69 -12.21 -4.69 -1.56
N LEU A 70 -12.05 -5.10 -2.82
CA LEU A 70 -12.18 -6.48 -3.30
C LEU A 70 -10.85 -7.24 -3.43
N ILE A 71 -9.73 -6.57 -3.11
CA ILE A 71 -8.39 -7.16 -3.25
C ILE A 71 -8.03 -7.87 -1.94
N PRO A 72 -7.91 -9.19 -1.93
CA PRO A 72 -7.48 -9.92 -0.75
C PRO A 72 -6.02 -9.65 -0.45
N ILE A 73 -5.72 -9.32 0.79
CA ILE A 73 -4.39 -9.09 1.34
C ILE A 73 -4.04 -10.27 2.24
N LYS A 74 -2.89 -10.90 2.02
CA LYS A 74 -2.37 -11.96 2.91
C LYS A 74 -1.67 -11.40 4.13
N ASN A 75 -0.81 -10.44 3.91
CA ASN A 75 -0.15 -9.69 4.97
C ASN A 75 0.45 -8.40 4.44
N ILE A 76 0.71 -7.51 5.37
CA ILE A 76 1.49 -6.28 5.16
C ILE A 76 2.57 -6.26 6.22
N THR A 77 3.78 -5.88 5.86
CA THR A 77 4.88 -5.66 6.80
C THR A 77 5.59 -4.35 6.47
N GLY A 78 6.25 -3.78 7.45
CA GLY A 78 7.05 -2.57 7.25
C GLY A 78 7.56 -2.00 8.55
N ASN A 79 8.35 -0.94 8.41
CA ASN A 79 8.85 -0.12 9.50
C ASN A 79 8.22 1.26 9.43
N PHE A 80 8.14 1.96 10.53
CA PHE A 80 7.72 3.36 10.54
C PHE A 80 8.60 4.17 11.48
N HIS A 81 8.73 5.44 11.15
CA HIS A 81 9.39 6.44 11.98
C HIS A 81 8.63 7.76 11.86
N ASN A 82 8.28 8.35 12.99
CA ASN A 82 7.61 9.65 13.08
C ASN A 82 8.43 10.58 13.95
N LYS A 83 8.70 11.77 13.45
CA LYS A 83 9.32 12.86 14.22
C LYS A 83 8.63 14.18 13.90
N GLY A 84 7.86 14.67 14.84
CA GLY A 84 7.07 15.88 14.65
C GLY A 84 6.00 15.72 13.57
N ARG A 85 6.20 16.37 12.41
CA ARG A 85 5.27 16.30 11.26
C ARG A 85 5.77 15.39 10.11
N HIS A 86 6.87 14.70 10.36
CA HIS A 86 7.50 13.83 9.37
C HIS A 86 7.22 12.37 9.75
N LEU A 87 6.38 11.71 8.99
CA LEU A 87 6.10 10.28 9.11
C LEU A 87 6.69 9.57 7.90
N SER A 88 7.57 8.62 8.15
CA SER A 88 8.15 7.77 7.09
C SER A 88 7.84 6.30 7.35
N PHE A 89 7.70 5.56 6.27
CA PHE A 89 7.62 4.11 6.27
C PHE A 89 8.74 3.56 5.39
N GLY A 90 9.37 2.49 5.85
CA GLY A 90 10.42 1.78 5.12
C GLY A 90 10.12 0.30 5.01
N ASP A 91 10.73 -0.36 4.04
CA ASP A 91 10.60 -1.82 3.83
C ASP A 91 9.13 -2.29 3.79
N VAL A 92 8.24 -1.45 3.23
CA VAL A 92 6.82 -1.79 3.15
C VAL A 92 6.62 -2.87 2.11
N THR A 93 6.03 -3.98 2.51
CA THR A 93 5.68 -5.09 1.63
C THR A 93 4.22 -5.47 1.83
N VAL A 94 3.47 -5.52 0.75
CA VAL A 94 2.07 -5.97 0.70
C VAL A 94 2.01 -7.24 -0.13
N ASN A 95 1.64 -8.35 0.48
CA ASN A 95 1.41 -9.61 -0.19
C ASN A 95 -0.08 -9.84 -0.44
N THR A 96 -0.41 -10.11 -1.68
CA THR A 96 -1.75 -10.53 -2.12
C THR A 96 -1.73 -11.99 -2.59
N ASN A 97 -2.83 -12.50 -3.11
CA ASN A 97 -2.87 -13.85 -3.69
C ASN A 97 -2.06 -13.97 -4.98
N ILE A 98 -1.87 -12.88 -5.71
CA ILE A 98 -1.30 -12.88 -7.07
C ILE A 98 -0.06 -12.02 -7.22
N THR A 99 0.18 -11.09 -6.29
CA THR A 99 1.29 -10.13 -6.37
C THR A 99 1.91 -9.86 -5.01
N THR A 100 3.19 -9.50 -5.03
CA THR A 100 3.88 -8.81 -3.93
C THR A 100 4.20 -7.39 -4.39
N ILE A 101 3.81 -6.40 -3.60
CA ILE A 101 4.08 -4.99 -3.83
C ILE A 101 5.02 -4.53 -2.73
N SER A 102 6.13 -3.91 -3.08
CA SER A 102 7.08 -3.37 -2.09
C SER A 102 7.58 -1.98 -2.44
N THR A 103 7.88 -1.20 -1.41
CA THR A 103 8.55 0.09 -1.50
C THR A 103 9.47 0.28 -0.30
N ASP A 104 10.65 0.80 -0.54
CA ASP A 104 11.63 1.05 0.51
C ASP A 104 11.40 2.39 1.20
N ALA A 105 10.58 3.24 0.60
CA ALA A 105 10.36 4.58 1.14
C ALA A 105 8.98 5.14 0.78
N LEU A 106 8.24 5.50 1.82
CA LEU A 106 6.99 6.24 1.74
C LEU A 106 7.02 7.30 2.84
N ARG A 107 6.77 8.56 2.51
CA ARG A 107 6.84 9.68 3.46
C ARG A 107 5.56 10.50 3.43
N ILE A 108 5.21 11.00 4.59
CA ILE A 108 4.17 12.02 4.76
C ILE A 108 4.81 13.20 5.48
N ASP A 109 5.05 14.28 4.74
CA ASP A 109 5.62 15.51 5.22
C ASP A 109 4.57 16.61 5.18
N ASN A 110 4.20 17.18 6.34
CA ASN A 110 3.16 18.21 6.45
C ASN A 110 1.84 17.88 5.73
N GLY A 111 1.49 16.59 5.65
CA GLY A 111 0.28 16.10 4.98
C GLY A 111 0.46 15.82 3.48
N GLN A 112 1.63 16.03 2.91
CA GLN A 112 1.96 15.64 1.55
C GLN A 112 2.57 14.24 1.54
N LEU A 113 1.97 13.33 0.77
CA LEU A 113 2.47 11.98 0.57
C LEU A 113 3.45 11.96 -0.60
N THR A 114 4.64 11.43 -0.34
CA THR A 114 5.64 11.10 -1.36
C THR A 114 6.00 9.62 -1.26
N MET A 115 6.25 8.98 -2.40
CA MET A 115 6.49 7.55 -2.48
C MET A 115 7.69 7.29 -3.40
N GLY A 116 8.63 6.47 -2.94
CA GLY A 116 9.76 6.00 -3.71
C GLY A 116 9.38 4.93 -4.74
N PRO A 117 10.37 4.23 -5.29
CA PRO A 117 10.13 3.15 -6.23
C PRO A 117 9.13 2.14 -5.71
N LEU A 118 8.15 1.77 -6.53
CA LEU A 118 7.15 0.76 -6.23
C LEU A 118 7.42 -0.48 -7.08
N ASN A 119 7.91 -1.52 -6.45
CA ASN A 119 8.20 -2.80 -7.09
C ASN A 119 6.96 -3.70 -7.00
N ILE A 120 6.50 -4.21 -8.12
CA ILE A 120 5.38 -5.14 -8.20
C ILE A 120 5.88 -6.44 -8.82
N THR A 121 5.85 -7.51 -8.04
CA THR A 121 6.23 -8.85 -8.48
C THR A 121 4.97 -9.72 -8.57
N SER A 122 4.66 -10.21 -9.76
CA SER A 122 3.61 -11.21 -9.95
C SER A 122 4.11 -12.57 -9.48
N HIS A 123 3.26 -13.35 -8.81
CA HIS A 123 3.57 -14.73 -8.47
C HIS A 123 3.71 -15.65 -9.70
N GLY A 124 3.30 -15.18 -10.89
CA GLY A 124 3.57 -15.81 -12.19
C GLY A 124 4.95 -15.48 -12.78
N GLY A 125 5.82 -14.76 -12.07
CA GLY A 125 7.20 -14.48 -12.46
C GLY A 125 7.43 -13.19 -13.24
N SER A 126 6.42 -12.33 -13.41
CA SER A 126 6.60 -11.00 -14.02
C SER A 126 6.86 -9.94 -12.95
N ASN A 127 7.86 -9.10 -13.18
CA ASN A 127 8.20 -7.98 -12.30
C ASN A 127 7.92 -6.65 -13.00
N PHE A 128 7.35 -5.71 -12.26
CA PHE A 128 7.07 -4.36 -12.72
C PHE A 128 7.62 -3.36 -11.70
N ILE A 129 8.26 -2.30 -12.19
CA ILE A 129 8.65 -1.16 -11.39
C ILE A 129 7.80 0.01 -11.88
N LEU A 130 6.96 0.58 -11.01
CA LEU A 130 6.13 1.73 -11.35
C LEU A 130 6.89 3.05 -11.19
N TYR A 131 7.88 3.06 -10.27
CA TYR A 131 8.80 4.16 -10.06
C TYR A 131 10.20 3.59 -10.00
N ASP A 132 11.13 4.15 -10.77
CA ASP A 132 12.55 3.83 -10.72
C ASP A 132 13.41 5.01 -10.23
N GLU A 133 12.79 6.11 -9.79
CA GLU A 133 13.45 7.37 -9.48
C GLU A 133 13.33 7.75 -7.99
N SER A 134 14.29 8.57 -7.53
CA SER A 134 14.34 9.06 -6.15
C SER A 134 13.20 10.03 -5.82
N PHE A 135 12.95 10.26 -4.52
CA PHE A 135 11.90 11.18 -4.05
C PHE A 135 12.02 12.61 -4.58
N ASP A 136 13.23 13.04 -4.95
CA ASP A 136 13.49 14.42 -5.38
C ASP A 136 13.03 14.69 -6.83
N GLU A 137 12.69 13.64 -7.60
CA GLU A 137 12.32 13.72 -9.02
C GLU A 137 10.84 13.45 -9.30
N ILE A 138 9.99 13.41 -8.26
CA ILE A 138 8.57 13.02 -8.39
C ILE A 138 7.77 14.01 -9.24
N ASP A 139 8.10 15.30 -9.24
CA ASP A 139 7.34 16.31 -9.99
C ASP A 139 7.48 16.15 -11.51
N ASP A 140 8.66 15.72 -11.99
CA ASP A 140 8.88 15.47 -13.43
C ASP A 140 8.26 14.16 -13.91
N ASN A 141 7.89 13.27 -13.00
CA ASN A 141 7.43 11.92 -13.32
C ASN A 141 5.93 11.76 -13.46
N MET A 142 5.12 12.72 -13.03
CA MET A 142 3.67 12.65 -13.21
C MET A 142 3.26 12.52 -14.68
N ASP A 143 3.99 13.14 -15.59
CA ASP A 143 3.72 13.04 -17.04
C ASP A 143 4.18 11.71 -17.63
N ARG A 144 5.26 11.12 -17.11
CA ARG A 144 5.71 9.76 -17.46
C ARG A 144 4.73 8.70 -16.97
N ILE A 145 4.18 8.86 -15.76
CA ILE A 145 3.13 7.99 -15.21
C ILE A 145 1.89 8.05 -16.09
N LYS A 146 1.43 9.25 -16.48
CA LYS A 146 0.30 9.43 -17.39
C LYS A 146 0.56 8.76 -18.75
N ALA A 147 1.77 8.93 -19.28
CA ALA A 147 2.19 8.27 -20.52
C ALA A 147 2.22 6.74 -20.40
N GLY A 148 2.76 6.20 -19.30
CA GLY A 148 2.78 4.77 -19.00
C GLY A 148 1.37 4.18 -18.84
N MET A 149 0.47 4.87 -18.14
CA MET A 149 -0.94 4.49 -18.03
C MET A 149 -1.66 4.50 -19.38
N LYS A 150 -1.38 5.50 -20.23
CA LYS A 150 -1.91 5.56 -21.58
C LYS A 150 -1.43 4.41 -22.44
N GLN A 151 -0.13 4.08 -22.38
CA GLN A 151 0.46 2.98 -23.11
C GLN A 151 -0.05 1.62 -22.62
N ALA A 152 -0.23 1.44 -21.32
CA ALA A 152 -0.87 0.25 -20.75
C ALA A 152 -2.34 0.11 -21.21
N GLY A 153 -3.06 1.23 -21.29
CA GLY A 153 -4.42 1.27 -21.84
C GLY A 153 -4.48 0.91 -23.33
N GLU A 154 -3.52 1.39 -24.12
CA GLU A 154 -3.41 1.07 -25.55
C GLU A 154 -3.01 -0.39 -25.77
N ASN A 155 -2.08 -0.92 -24.99
CA ASN A 155 -1.68 -2.33 -25.03
C ASN A 155 -2.85 -3.25 -24.63
N SER A 156 -3.64 -2.85 -23.63
CA SER A 156 -4.85 -3.56 -23.24
C SER A 156 -5.91 -3.57 -24.35
N LYS A 157 -6.06 -2.45 -25.08
CA LYS A 157 -6.95 -2.39 -26.26
C LYS A 157 -6.47 -3.31 -27.39
N ARG A 158 -5.17 -3.28 -27.70
CA ARG A 158 -4.55 -4.17 -28.71
C ARG A 158 -4.69 -5.65 -28.34
N ALA A 159 -4.49 -5.99 -27.07
CA ALA A 159 -4.72 -7.35 -26.59
C ALA A 159 -6.20 -7.76 -26.71
N SER A 160 -7.13 -6.85 -26.40
CA SER A 160 -8.57 -7.05 -26.56
C SER A 160 -9.00 -7.19 -28.04
N GLU A 161 -8.37 -6.42 -28.95
CA GLU A 161 -8.61 -6.51 -30.39
C GLU A 161 -8.02 -7.80 -30.98
N SER A 162 -6.83 -8.20 -30.54
CA SER A 162 -6.22 -9.49 -30.90
C SER A 162 -7.06 -10.68 -30.40
N ALA A 163 -7.66 -10.55 -29.23
CA ALA A 163 -8.56 -11.57 -28.68
C ALA A 163 -9.86 -11.69 -29.49
N LYS A 164 -10.36 -10.62 -30.09
CA LYS A 164 -11.53 -10.67 -30.99
C LYS A 164 -11.26 -11.47 -32.28
N GLY A 165 -10.01 -11.54 -32.73
CA GLY A 165 -9.59 -12.39 -33.84
C GLY A 165 -9.55 -13.87 -33.52
N ILE A 166 -9.66 -14.26 -32.26
CA ILE A 166 -9.63 -15.65 -31.78
C ILE A 166 -11.02 -16.28 -31.71
N ASP A 167 -12.08 -15.53 -31.93
CA ASP A 167 -13.47 -16.06 -31.95
C ASP A 167 -13.75 -17.16 -33.00
N SER A 168 -12.78 -17.44 -33.88
CA SER A 168 -12.82 -18.57 -34.82
C SER A 168 -12.26 -19.87 -34.24
N ILE A 169 -11.63 -19.85 -33.10
CA ILE A 169 -11.16 -21.06 -32.41
C ILE A 169 -12.29 -21.53 -31.48
N LYS A 170 -12.77 -22.75 -31.66
CA LYS A 170 -13.70 -23.38 -30.71
C LYS A 170 -13.00 -23.55 -29.36
N VAL A 171 -13.13 -22.54 -28.52
CA VAL A 171 -12.63 -22.55 -27.13
C VAL A 171 -13.62 -23.39 -26.31
N PRO A 172 -13.18 -24.37 -25.51
CA PRO A 172 -14.04 -25.10 -24.58
C PRO A 172 -14.83 -24.14 -23.67
N ASP A 173 -16.05 -24.53 -23.31
CA ASP A 173 -16.99 -23.63 -22.60
C ASP A 173 -16.52 -23.27 -21.19
N ASP A 174 -15.76 -24.14 -20.54
CA ASP A 174 -15.08 -23.88 -19.24
C ASP A 174 -14.06 -22.72 -19.32
N VAL A 175 -13.35 -22.60 -20.45
CA VAL A 175 -12.41 -21.50 -20.68
C VAL A 175 -13.15 -20.20 -20.97
N LYS A 176 -14.29 -20.24 -21.65
CA LYS A 176 -15.12 -19.04 -21.89
C LYS A 176 -15.68 -18.47 -20.58
N GLU A 177 -16.10 -19.34 -19.67
CA GLU A 177 -16.62 -18.96 -18.36
C GLU A 177 -15.52 -18.28 -17.50
N SER A 178 -14.31 -18.86 -17.48
CA SER A 178 -13.15 -18.30 -16.78
C SER A 178 -12.73 -16.93 -17.34
N VAL A 179 -12.75 -16.74 -18.66
CA VAL A 179 -12.45 -15.45 -19.30
C VAL A 179 -13.54 -14.43 -19.00
N GLY A 180 -14.81 -14.84 -18.93
CA GLY A 180 -15.94 -14.01 -18.54
C GLY A 180 -15.83 -13.49 -17.10
N ASP A 181 -15.35 -14.32 -16.19
CA ASP A 181 -15.12 -13.96 -14.80
C ASP A 181 -13.94 -12.99 -14.61
N ILE A 182 -12.85 -13.21 -15.34
CA ILE A 182 -11.70 -12.30 -15.37
C ILE A 182 -12.13 -10.92 -15.89
N LYS A 183 -12.93 -10.88 -16.96
CA LYS A 183 -13.41 -9.62 -17.53
C LYS A 183 -14.31 -8.85 -16.56
N ARG A 184 -15.22 -9.52 -15.86
CA ARG A 184 -16.06 -8.89 -14.82
C ARG A 184 -15.24 -8.35 -13.66
N LYS A 185 -14.20 -9.06 -13.23
CA LYS A 185 -13.28 -8.60 -12.17
C LYS A 185 -12.43 -7.40 -12.63
N MET A 186 -11.97 -7.39 -13.89
CA MET A 186 -11.23 -6.25 -14.45
C MET A 186 -12.10 -5.00 -14.61
N ASP A 187 -13.36 -5.14 -15.02
CA ASP A 187 -14.28 -4.00 -15.13
C ASP A 187 -14.60 -3.40 -13.74
N GLY A 188 -14.72 -4.24 -12.70
CA GLY A 188 -14.86 -3.78 -11.31
C GLY A 188 -13.65 -2.98 -10.82
N VAL A 189 -12.44 -3.43 -11.16
CA VAL A 189 -11.19 -2.69 -10.85
C VAL A 189 -11.16 -1.35 -11.57
N LYS A 190 -11.55 -1.32 -12.85
CA LYS A 190 -11.57 -0.09 -13.65
C LYS A 190 -12.54 0.97 -13.12
N ASP A 191 -13.68 0.54 -12.58
CA ASP A 191 -14.66 1.43 -11.98
C ASP A 191 -14.22 1.94 -10.60
N ALA A 192 -13.49 1.13 -9.83
CA ALA A 192 -12.88 1.54 -8.58
C ALA A 192 -11.83 2.67 -8.77
N PHE A 193 -11.06 2.63 -9.86
CA PHE A 193 -10.10 3.69 -10.19
C PHE A 193 -10.72 4.98 -10.74
N LYS A 194 -11.95 4.94 -11.30
CA LYS A 194 -12.65 6.16 -11.77
C LYS A 194 -13.07 7.09 -10.63
N GLY A 195 -13.14 6.61 -9.39
CA GLY A 195 -13.49 7.39 -8.20
C GLY A 195 -12.35 8.22 -7.62
N ILE A 196 -11.10 7.99 -8.00
CA ILE A 196 -9.93 8.69 -7.46
C ILE A 196 -9.80 10.04 -8.17
N LYS A 197 -10.42 11.07 -7.61
CA LYS A 197 -10.13 12.45 -7.95
C LYS A 197 -8.85 12.87 -7.24
N ILE A 198 -7.75 12.91 -7.96
CA ILE A 198 -6.52 13.58 -7.52
C ILE A 198 -6.82 15.09 -7.58
N LYS A 199 -6.83 15.70 -6.40
CA LYS A 199 -6.84 17.16 -6.26
C LYS A 199 -5.42 17.64 -6.17
#